data_708bcb1e23d8b81056a55e237d0b7658
#
_entry.id   708bcb1e23d8b81056a55e237d0b7658
#
_cell.length_a   1.000
_cell.length_b   1.000
_cell.length_c   1.000
_cell.angle_alpha   90.00
_cell.angle_beta   90.00
_cell.angle_gamma   90.00
#
_symmetry.space_group_name_H-M   'P 1'
#
loop_
_entity.id
_entity.type
_entity.pdbx_description
1 polymer ?
#
loop_
_entity_poly.entity_id
_entity_poly.type
_entity_poly.pdbx_seq_one_letter_code
_entity_poly.pdbx_strand_id
1 'polypeptide(L)'
;MTENKMFCFQCQETAKGTGCTIKGVCGKEATTSKWQDLLLSVVRGIGTIQHSIGEEPTPEVTRFLTDALFTTITNANFNDQDILQKVDKGIVLKKQLLEKAASMNIHLPAYQEVTWGGEKTDYEAEGARESVLRHENADIRSLKELTMLGLKGMAAYYEHAAHLGEENSEIISFICRALATISNPDADMNTLLGVVLETGKYGVDVMALLDKANTQAYGNPELTRVNIGTGSNPGILISGHDLKDIEDLLIQTEGTGIDVYTHGEMLPAHYYPQLKKYKHLVGNYGNAWWKQKEEFESFNGPVVFTTNCIVPPSPSAGYRN
;
A
#
# COMPACT_ATOMS: atom_id res chain seq x y z
N MET A 1 2.45 -8.47 -31.89
CA MET A 1 1.84 -8.65 -30.56
C MET A 1 2.95 -8.41 -29.56
N THR A 2 2.94 -7.27 -28.89
CA THR A 2 3.87 -7.00 -27.79
C THR A 2 3.51 -7.98 -26.67
N GLU A 3 4.42 -8.93 -26.37
CA GLU A 3 4.27 -9.82 -25.23
C GLU A 3 3.95 -8.98 -23.99
N ASN A 4 2.89 -9.34 -23.30
CA ASN A 4 2.44 -8.69 -22.06
C ASN A 4 3.45 -9.03 -20.94
N LYS A 5 4.61 -8.40 -20.96
CA LYS A 5 5.70 -8.63 -20.00
C LYS A 5 5.46 -7.76 -18.78
N MET A 6 5.47 -8.37 -17.60
CA MET A 6 5.52 -7.68 -16.33
C MET A 6 6.91 -7.82 -15.70
N PHE A 7 7.24 -6.99 -14.73
CA PHE A 7 8.33 -7.24 -13.81
C PHE A 7 7.93 -6.78 -12.40
N CYS A 8 7.90 -7.71 -11.45
CA CYS A 8 7.59 -7.42 -10.05
C CYS A 8 8.51 -8.22 -9.13
N PHE A 9 9.16 -7.53 -8.18
CA PHE A 9 10.08 -8.14 -7.22
C PHE A 9 9.87 -7.61 -5.78
N GLN A 10 8.65 -7.14 -5.47
CA GLN A 10 8.35 -6.48 -4.20
C GLN A 10 8.37 -7.41 -2.98
N CYS A 11 8.20 -8.72 -3.14
CA CYS A 11 8.12 -9.66 -2.03
C CYS A 11 9.20 -10.75 -2.12
N GLN A 12 9.51 -11.37 -0.97
CA GLN A 12 10.48 -12.47 -0.90
C GLN A 12 10.06 -13.72 -1.69
N GLU A 13 8.74 -13.90 -1.94
CA GLU A 13 8.18 -15.01 -2.71
C GLU A 13 8.28 -14.81 -4.23
N THR A 14 8.96 -13.76 -4.67
CA THR A 14 9.12 -13.48 -6.10
C THR A 14 9.74 -14.65 -6.85
N ALA A 15 9.27 -14.88 -8.08
CA ALA A 15 9.65 -16.07 -8.86
C ALA A 15 11.17 -16.24 -8.94
N LYS A 16 11.66 -17.40 -8.51
CA LYS A 16 13.09 -17.76 -8.47
C LYS A 16 13.99 -16.80 -7.67
N GLY A 17 13.42 -15.95 -6.82
CA GLY A 17 14.16 -14.90 -6.11
C GLY A 17 14.70 -13.78 -7.01
N THR A 18 14.25 -13.70 -8.27
CA THR A 18 14.76 -12.72 -9.25
C THR A 18 13.72 -11.75 -9.77
N GLY A 19 12.45 -12.15 -9.78
CA GLY A 19 11.33 -11.34 -10.25
C GLY A 19 10.25 -12.15 -10.96
N CYS A 20 9.00 -11.71 -10.81
CA CYS A 20 7.87 -12.27 -11.56
C CYS A 20 7.78 -11.57 -12.92
N THR A 21 7.87 -12.33 -14.02
CA THR A 21 7.94 -11.77 -15.38
C THR A 21 6.75 -12.15 -16.27
N ILE A 22 5.93 -13.11 -15.84
CA ILE A 22 4.75 -13.59 -16.58
C ILE A 22 3.49 -13.35 -15.76
N LYS A 23 3.49 -13.82 -14.51
CA LYS A 23 2.42 -13.69 -13.53
C LYS A 23 3.05 -13.66 -12.13
N GLY A 24 2.50 -12.89 -11.22
CA GLY A 24 2.94 -12.87 -9.82
C GLY A 24 2.74 -14.22 -9.14
N VAL A 25 3.65 -14.64 -8.28
CA VAL A 25 3.46 -15.83 -7.39
C VAL A 25 2.21 -15.64 -6.54
N CYS A 26 1.92 -14.39 -6.13
CA CYS A 26 0.68 -14.02 -5.43
C CYS A 26 -0.58 -14.05 -6.29
N GLY A 27 -0.47 -14.29 -7.60
CA GLY A 27 -1.59 -14.27 -8.53
C GLY A 27 -1.78 -12.96 -9.31
N LYS A 28 -0.93 -11.94 -9.12
CA LYS A 28 -0.99 -10.68 -9.88
C LYS A 28 -0.83 -10.93 -11.38
N GLU A 29 -1.76 -10.44 -12.18
CA GLU A 29 -1.69 -10.50 -13.64
C GLU A 29 -0.75 -9.41 -14.20
N ALA A 30 -0.26 -9.60 -15.41
CA ALA A 30 0.61 -8.61 -16.08
C ALA A 30 -0.11 -7.28 -16.32
N THR A 31 -1.41 -7.30 -16.60
CA THR A 31 -2.26 -6.10 -16.75
C THR A 31 -2.31 -5.30 -15.45
N THR A 32 -2.59 -5.95 -14.33
CA THR A 32 -2.62 -5.33 -13.00
C THR A 32 -1.27 -4.69 -12.65
N SER A 33 -0.16 -5.37 -12.95
CA SER A 33 1.18 -4.81 -12.76
C SER A 33 1.38 -3.53 -13.56
N LYS A 34 0.97 -3.53 -14.84
CA LYS A 34 1.05 -2.37 -15.73
C LYS A 34 0.23 -1.17 -15.22
N TRP A 35 -0.99 -1.43 -14.72
CA TRP A 35 -1.83 -0.36 -14.18
C TRP A 35 -1.28 0.20 -12.87
N GLN A 36 -0.65 -0.63 -12.05
CA GLN A 36 0.08 -0.16 -10.88
C GLN A 36 1.29 0.71 -11.26
N ASP A 37 2.04 0.33 -12.30
CA ASP A 37 3.16 1.14 -12.81
C ASP A 37 2.66 2.48 -13.38
N LEU A 38 1.53 2.50 -14.09
CA LEU A 38 0.87 3.72 -14.55
C LEU A 38 0.45 4.62 -13.37
N LEU A 39 -0.16 4.05 -12.34
CA LEU A 39 -0.54 4.81 -11.14
C LEU A 39 0.69 5.43 -10.46
N LEU A 40 1.80 4.70 -10.39
CA LEU A 40 3.06 5.22 -9.85
C LEU A 40 3.65 6.36 -10.69
N SER A 41 3.47 6.37 -12.03
CA SER A 41 3.82 7.51 -12.88
C SER A 41 3.04 8.76 -12.47
N VAL A 42 1.72 8.62 -12.30
CA VAL A 42 0.86 9.74 -11.85
C VAL A 42 1.26 10.23 -10.46
N VAL A 43 1.51 9.32 -9.53
CA VAL A 43 1.98 9.63 -8.15
C VAL A 43 3.29 10.41 -8.18
N ARG A 44 4.27 9.97 -8.99
CA ARG A 44 5.55 10.69 -9.16
C ARG A 44 5.33 12.09 -9.73
N GLY A 45 4.47 12.23 -10.73
CA GLY A 45 4.13 13.53 -11.31
C GLY A 45 3.54 14.48 -10.27
N ILE A 46 2.55 14.02 -9.50
CA ILE A 46 1.92 14.81 -8.43
C ILE A 46 2.93 15.22 -7.35
N GLY A 47 3.73 14.25 -6.86
CA GLY A 47 4.74 14.52 -5.84
C GLY A 47 5.78 15.54 -6.32
N THR A 48 6.22 15.44 -7.58
CA THR A 48 7.18 16.39 -8.18
C THR A 48 6.60 17.80 -8.30
N ILE A 49 5.36 17.93 -8.77
CA ILE A 49 4.69 19.24 -8.89
C ILE A 49 4.46 19.83 -7.51
N GLN A 50 3.93 19.07 -6.56
CA GLN A 50 3.69 19.52 -5.19
C GLN A 50 4.98 19.97 -4.50
N HIS A 51 6.06 19.20 -4.67
CA HIS A 51 7.38 19.59 -4.15
C HIS A 51 7.89 20.90 -4.77
N SER A 52 7.68 21.09 -6.08
CA SER A 52 8.08 22.33 -6.79
C SER A 52 7.25 23.54 -6.36
N ILE A 53 5.98 23.35 -5.99
CA ILE A 53 5.13 24.40 -5.42
C ILE A 53 5.69 24.89 -4.07
N GLY A 54 6.27 24.01 -3.27
CA GLY A 54 6.93 24.36 -2.01
C GLY A 54 5.97 24.71 -0.86
N GLU A 55 4.66 24.57 -1.06
CA GLU A 55 3.66 24.70 -0.01
C GLU A 55 3.36 23.35 0.65
N GLU A 56 2.80 23.38 1.84
CA GLU A 56 2.31 22.20 2.53
C GLU A 56 1.25 21.46 1.68
N PRO A 57 1.36 20.12 1.53
CA PRO A 57 0.36 19.34 0.79
C PRO A 57 -1.04 19.49 1.39
N THR A 58 -2.03 19.71 0.53
CA THR A 58 -3.42 19.76 0.98
C THR A 58 -3.89 18.38 1.45
N PRO A 59 -4.96 18.29 2.27
CA PRO A 59 -5.53 16.99 2.66
C PRO A 59 -5.94 16.11 1.47
N GLU A 60 -6.29 16.70 0.33
CA GLU A 60 -6.61 15.98 -0.90
C GLU A 60 -5.36 15.33 -1.52
N VAL A 61 -4.27 16.10 -1.62
CA VAL A 61 -2.97 15.59 -2.10
C VAL A 61 -2.44 14.49 -1.17
N THR A 62 -2.50 14.73 0.15
CA THR A 62 -2.08 13.76 1.17
C THR A 62 -2.80 12.44 0.99
N ARG A 63 -4.14 12.44 1.05
CA ARG A 63 -4.95 11.21 0.90
C ARG A 63 -4.74 10.52 -0.44
N PHE A 64 -4.60 11.28 -1.53
CA PHE A 64 -4.35 10.65 -2.82
C PHE A 64 -3.00 9.95 -2.88
N LEU A 65 -1.93 10.61 -2.40
CA LEU A 65 -0.58 10.04 -2.44
C LEU A 65 -0.46 8.79 -1.57
N THR A 66 -1.02 8.82 -0.36
CA THR A 66 -0.94 7.69 0.57
C THR A 66 -1.79 6.52 0.08
N ASP A 67 -3.03 6.72 -0.32
CA ASP A 67 -3.91 5.68 -0.87
C ASP A 67 -3.34 5.06 -2.16
N ALA A 68 -2.82 5.88 -3.09
CA ALA A 68 -2.25 5.39 -4.34
C ALA A 68 -0.97 4.58 -4.13
N LEU A 69 -0.06 5.04 -3.27
CA LEU A 69 1.15 4.30 -2.92
C LEU A 69 0.80 2.98 -2.22
N PHE A 70 -0.14 3.00 -1.25
CA PHE A 70 -0.59 1.81 -0.56
C PHE A 70 -1.26 0.81 -1.50
N THR A 71 -2.10 1.28 -2.42
CA THR A 71 -2.74 0.44 -3.46
C THR A 71 -1.71 -0.37 -4.27
N THR A 72 -0.52 0.16 -4.50
CA THR A 72 0.54 -0.49 -5.29
C THR A 72 1.49 -1.36 -4.47
N ILE A 73 1.29 -1.48 -3.16
CA ILE A 73 2.10 -2.38 -2.32
C ILE A 73 1.85 -3.84 -2.71
N THR A 74 2.77 -4.74 -2.36
CA THR A 74 2.62 -6.15 -2.74
C THR A 74 1.31 -6.74 -2.21
N ASN A 75 0.59 -7.47 -3.07
CA ASN A 75 -0.69 -8.16 -2.84
C ASN A 75 -1.71 -7.37 -1.98
N ALA A 76 -1.84 -6.07 -2.25
CA ALA A 76 -2.87 -5.22 -1.66
C ALA A 76 -4.11 -5.08 -2.56
N ASN A 77 -3.92 -4.80 -3.85
CA ASN A 77 -5.03 -4.57 -4.78
C ASN A 77 -4.79 -5.29 -6.11
N PHE A 78 -5.78 -6.07 -6.54
CA PHE A 78 -5.80 -6.84 -7.79
C PHE A 78 -6.95 -6.41 -8.72
N ASN A 79 -7.68 -5.32 -8.38
CA ASN A 79 -8.79 -4.83 -9.16
C ASN A 79 -8.32 -3.77 -10.17
N ASP A 80 -8.15 -4.18 -11.43
CA ASP A 80 -7.73 -3.30 -12.52
C ASP A 80 -8.62 -2.06 -12.67
N GLN A 81 -9.94 -2.20 -12.45
CA GLN A 81 -10.87 -1.07 -12.57
C GLN A 81 -10.68 -0.05 -11.45
N ASP A 82 -10.47 -0.51 -10.21
CA ASP A 82 -10.19 0.38 -9.09
C ASP A 82 -8.87 1.13 -9.29
N ILE A 83 -7.82 0.44 -9.73
CA ILE A 83 -6.53 1.07 -10.03
C ILE A 83 -6.67 2.13 -11.12
N LEU A 84 -7.40 1.84 -12.20
CA LEU A 84 -7.65 2.80 -13.28
C LEU A 84 -8.50 4.00 -12.82
N GLN A 85 -9.47 3.80 -11.92
CA GLN A 85 -10.21 4.91 -11.32
C GLN A 85 -9.30 5.82 -10.48
N LYS A 86 -8.32 5.25 -9.77
CA LYS A 86 -7.32 6.03 -9.04
C LYS A 86 -6.40 6.78 -10.00
N VAL A 87 -6.01 6.19 -11.14
CA VAL A 87 -5.29 6.89 -12.21
C VAL A 87 -6.09 8.10 -12.70
N ASP A 88 -7.38 7.91 -13.02
CA ASP A 88 -8.26 9.00 -13.48
C ASP A 88 -8.35 10.15 -12.45
N LYS A 89 -8.55 9.81 -11.17
CA LYS A 89 -8.56 10.80 -10.08
C LYS A 89 -7.22 11.55 -9.96
N GLY A 90 -6.11 10.82 -10.03
CA GLY A 90 -4.78 11.40 -9.94
C GLY A 90 -4.47 12.34 -11.11
N ILE A 91 -4.93 12.04 -12.33
CA ILE A 91 -4.79 12.93 -13.48
C ILE A 91 -5.56 14.24 -13.27
N VAL A 92 -6.76 14.18 -12.70
CA VAL A 92 -7.53 15.39 -12.36
C VAL A 92 -6.77 16.23 -11.34
N LEU A 93 -6.31 15.61 -10.25
CA LEU A 93 -5.53 16.29 -9.21
C LEU A 93 -4.22 16.88 -9.77
N LYS A 94 -3.53 16.13 -10.63
CA LYS A 94 -2.32 16.61 -11.31
C LYS A 94 -2.59 17.87 -12.14
N LYS A 95 -3.70 17.92 -12.90
CA LYS A 95 -4.09 19.09 -13.69
C LYS A 95 -4.33 20.32 -12.78
N GLN A 96 -5.02 20.14 -11.67
CA GLN A 96 -5.22 21.24 -10.68
C GLN A 96 -3.89 21.76 -10.13
N LEU A 97 -2.94 20.86 -9.81
CA LEU A 97 -1.62 21.29 -9.34
C LEU A 97 -0.79 21.99 -10.43
N LEU A 98 -0.90 21.58 -11.69
CA LEU A 98 -0.28 22.27 -12.82
C LEU A 98 -0.83 23.69 -13.00
N GLU A 99 -2.13 23.87 -12.90
CA GLU A 99 -2.79 25.19 -12.93
C GLU A 99 -2.35 26.06 -11.76
N LYS A 100 -2.26 25.50 -10.56
CA LYS A 100 -1.76 26.20 -9.37
C LYS A 100 -0.30 26.64 -9.58
N ALA A 101 0.58 25.75 -10.00
CA ALA A 101 1.99 26.09 -10.28
C ALA A 101 2.12 27.20 -11.33
N ALA A 102 1.32 27.12 -12.41
CA ALA A 102 1.28 28.18 -13.44
C ALA A 102 0.82 29.52 -12.88
N SER A 103 -0.23 29.54 -12.02
CA SER A 103 -0.71 30.79 -11.39
C SER A 103 0.32 31.44 -10.46
N MET A 104 1.23 30.64 -9.90
CA MET A 104 2.33 31.08 -9.04
C MET A 104 3.62 31.37 -9.83
N ASN A 105 3.62 31.24 -11.17
CA ASN A 105 4.79 31.36 -12.03
C ASN A 105 5.94 30.40 -11.65
N ILE A 106 5.63 29.20 -11.16
CA ILE A 106 6.62 28.20 -10.78
C ILE A 106 7.09 27.46 -12.02
N HIS A 107 8.41 27.37 -12.19
CA HIS A 107 9.01 26.59 -13.26
C HIS A 107 9.08 25.12 -12.84
N LEU A 108 8.35 24.26 -13.55
CA LEU A 108 8.32 22.83 -13.32
C LEU A 108 9.38 22.09 -14.16
N PRO A 109 9.96 20.99 -13.66
CA PRO A 109 10.86 20.18 -14.45
C PRO A 109 10.11 19.49 -15.59
N ALA A 110 10.75 19.36 -16.74
CA ALA A 110 10.18 18.74 -17.94
C ALA A 110 10.27 17.19 -17.91
N TYR A 111 10.02 16.58 -16.75
CA TYR A 111 9.99 15.12 -16.64
C TYR A 111 8.71 14.57 -17.27
N GLN A 112 8.79 13.36 -17.84
CA GLN A 112 7.65 12.72 -18.49
C GLN A 112 6.45 12.60 -17.54
N GLU A 113 6.66 12.21 -16.29
CA GLU A 113 5.63 12.08 -15.29
C GLU A 113 4.92 13.41 -14.99
N VAL A 114 5.61 14.54 -15.15
CA VAL A 114 5.05 15.90 -14.99
C VAL A 114 4.29 16.30 -16.25
N THR A 115 4.90 16.10 -17.44
CA THR A 115 4.42 16.63 -18.73
C THR A 115 3.35 15.76 -19.39
N TRP A 116 3.28 14.48 -19.09
CA TRP A 116 2.28 13.58 -19.68
C TRP A 116 0.85 14.05 -19.38
N GLY A 117 0.05 14.19 -20.47
CA GLY A 117 -1.29 14.79 -20.39
C GLY A 117 -2.37 13.90 -19.76
N GLY A 118 -2.15 12.58 -19.65
CA GLY A 118 -3.12 11.66 -19.07
C GLY A 118 -4.26 11.29 -20.01
N GLU A 119 -4.02 11.21 -21.31
CA GLU A 119 -5.05 10.77 -22.25
C GLU A 119 -5.26 9.25 -22.15
N LYS A 120 -6.54 8.82 -22.07
CA LYS A 120 -6.89 7.39 -21.87
C LYS A 120 -6.38 6.48 -23.00
N THR A 121 -6.22 7.00 -24.20
CA THR A 121 -5.64 6.29 -25.34
C THR A 121 -4.20 5.90 -25.13
N ASP A 122 -3.50 6.57 -24.21
CA ASP A 122 -2.07 6.41 -23.98
C ASP A 122 -1.75 5.58 -22.73
N TYR A 123 -2.77 5.18 -21.94
CA TYR A 123 -2.58 4.45 -20.68
C TYR A 123 -1.76 3.17 -20.84
N GLU A 124 -2.02 2.40 -21.89
CA GLU A 124 -1.27 1.18 -22.21
C GLU A 124 0.22 1.48 -22.48
N ALA A 125 0.49 2.52 -23.27
CA ALA A 125 1.84 2.91 -23.65
C ALA A 125 2.61 3.48 -22.46
N GLU A 126 1.96 4.35 -21.68
CA GLU A 126 2.57 4.96 -20.49
C GLU A 126 2.85 3.92 -19.41
N GLY A 127 1.90 3.02 -19.09
CA GLY A 127 2.11 1.95 -18.13
C GLY A 127 3.23 0.98 -18.54
N ALA A 128 3.34 0.69 -19.84
CA ALA A 128 4.44 -0.14 -20.35
C ALA A 128 5.82 0.55 -20.25
N ARG A 129 5.86 1.88 -20.39
CA ARG A 129 7.06 2.69 -20.23
C ARG A 129 7.57 2.71 -18.80
N GLU A 130 6.65 2.68 -17.83
CA GLU A 130 6.94 2.87 -16.41
C GLU A 130 7.43 1.61 -15.67
N SER A 131 7.77 0.56 -16.41
CA SER A 131 8.36 -0.66 -15.81
C SER A 131 9.57 -0.34 -14.92
N VAL A 132 9.69 -1.10 -13.83
CA VAL A 132 10.88 -1.09 -12.96
C VAL A 132 12.18 -1.16 -13.76
N LEU A 133 12.19 -1.89 -14.88
CA LEU A 133 13.36 -2.10 -15.72
C LEU A 133 13.67 -0.92 -16.67
N ARG A 134 12.95 0.21 -16.61
CA ARG A 134 13.18 1.38 -17.49
C ARG A 134 14.57 2.02 -17.34
N HIS A 135 15.21 1.87 -16.18
CA HIS A 135 16.57 2.36 -15.94
C HIS A 135 17.59 1.27 -16.27
N GLU A 136 18.47 1.53 -17.23
CA GLU A 136 19.49 0.57 -17.65
C GLU A 136 20.57 0.33 -16.59
N ASN A 137 21.01 1.40 -15.90
CA ASN A 137 21.97 1.29 -14.81
C ASN A 137 21.32 0.62 -13.60
N ALA A 138 21.83 -0.55 -13.23
CA ALA A 138 21.28 -1.39 -12.17
C ALA A 138 21.36 -0.74 -10.76
N ASP A 139 22.41 0.03 -10.49
CA ASP A 139 22.61 0.69 -9.20
C ASP A 139 21.64 1.87 -9.05
N ILE A 140 21.52 2.71 -10.07
CA ILE A 140 20.53 3.80 -10.12
C ILE A 140 19.11 3.24 -9.96
N ARG A 141 18.78 2.20 -10.73
CA ARG A 141 17.49 1.51 -10.63
C ARG A 141 17.23 1.02 -9.21
N SER A 142 18.19 0.33 -8.61
CA SER A 142 18.06 -0.25 -7.27
C SER A 142 17.81 0.82 -6.20
N LEU A 143 18.51 1.95 -6.25
CA LEU A 143 18.32 3.04 -5.30
C LEU A 143 16.96 3.72 -5.47
N LYS A 144 16.52 3.96 -6.72
CA LYS A 144 15.18 4.53 -7.01
C LYS A 144 14.07 3.59 -6.52
N GLU A 145 14.19 2.29 -6.79
CA GLU A 145 13.19 1.31 -6.38
C GLU A 145 13.19 1.06 -4.87
N LEU A 146 14.35 1.06 -4.22
CA LEU A 146 14.44 0.96 -2.76
C LEU A 146 13.73 2.15 -2.10
N THR A 147 13.94 3.36 -2.60
CA THR A 147 13.18 4.55 -2.15
C THR A 147 11.68 4.34 -2.36
N MET A 148 11.25 3.94 -3.58
CA MET A 148 9.83 3.73 -3.89
C MET A 148 9.18 2.68 -2.97
N LEU A 149 9.86 1.56 -2.69
CA LEU A 149 9.37 0.53 -1.76
C LEU A 149 9.24 1.08 -0.34
N GLY A 150 10.19 1.90 0.11
CA GLY A 150 10.12 2.60 1.39
C GLY A 150 8.91 3.55 1.46
N LEU A 151 8.69 4.36 0.41
CA LEU A 151 7.54 5.27 0.35
C LEU A 151 6.19 4.53 0.38
N LYS A 152 6.09 3.37 -0.28
CA LYS A 152 4.89 2.52 -0.21
C LYS A 152 4.63 2.03 1.22
N GLY A 153 5.67 1.56 1.92
CA GLY A 153 5.55 1.12 3.31
C GLY A 153 5.17 2.28 4.24
N MET A 154 5.77 3.45 4.04
CA MET A 154 5.41 4.66 4.80
C MET A 154 3.95 5.05 4.58
N ALA A 155 3.47 4.99 3.33
CA ALA A 155 2.09 5.31 2.99
C ALA A 155 1.09 4.37 3.70
N ALA A 156 1.38 3.06 3.76
CA ALA A 156 0.53 2.10 4.47
C ALA A 156 0.44 2.43 5.97
N TYR A 157 1.55 2.70 6.63
CA TYR A 157 1.55 3.08 8.04
C TYR A 157 0.87 4.43 8.30
N TYR A 158 1.05 5.38 7.38
CA TYR A 158 0.39 6.68 7.46
C TYR A 158 -1.14 6.55 7.36
N GLU A 159 -1.66 5.74 6.42
CA GLU A 159 -3.10 5.48 6.27
C GLU A 159 -3.70 4.93 7.56
N HIS A 160 -3.05 3.94 8.17
CA HIS A 160 -3.53 3.35 9.42
C HIS A 160 -3.51 4.37 10.58
N ALA A 161 -2.50 5.25 10.64
CA ALA A 161 -2.45 6.33 11.62
C ALA A 161 -3.56 7.38 11.38
N ALA A 162 -3.78 7.75 10.12
CA ALA A 162 -4.81 8.72 9.72
C ALA A 162 -6.24 8.20 9.99
N HIS A 163 -6.50 6.89 9.86
CA HIS A 163 -7.77 6.28 10.25
C HIS A 163 -8.08 6.46 11.74
N LEU A 164 -7.05 6.64 12.56
CA LEU A 164 -7.18 6.93 14.00
C LEU A 164 -7.04 8.43 14.33
N GLY A 165 -7.00 9.30 13.30
CA GLY A 165 -6.96 10.75 13.44
C GLY A 165 -5.55 11.34 13.67
N GLU A 166 -4.49 10.57 13.48
CA GLU A 166 -3.11 11.05 13.61
C GLU A 166 -2.48 11.26 12.23
N GLU A 167 -2.07 12.50 11.95
CA GLU A 167 -1.45 12.92 10.70
C GLU A 167 -0.16 13.72 10.97
N ASN A 168 0.76 13.75 10.00
CA ASN A 168 1.98 14.55 10.03
C ASN A 168 2.36 15.01 8.62
N SER A 169 2.21 16.32 8.34
CA SER A 169 2.47 16.92 7.04
C SER A 169 3.96 16.89 6.63
N GLU A 170 4.89 16.84 7.58
CA GLU A 170 6.33 16.73 7.28
C GLU A 170 6.65 15.40 6.57
N ILE A 171 5.98 14.31 6.97
CA ILE A 171 6.12 13.00 6.32
C ILE A 171 5.65 13.08 4.87
N ILE A 172 4.51 13.73 4.60
CA ILE A 172 3.97 13.87 3.25
C ILE A 172 4.84 14.80 2.39
N SER A 173 5.34 15.88 2.98
CA SER A 173 6.30 16.78 2.31
C SER A 173 7.59 16.04 1.91
N PHE A 174 8.07 15.15 2.78
CA PHE A 174 9.19 14.26 2.45
C PHE A 174 8.83 13.30 1.32
N ILE A 175 7.66 12.66 1.35
CA ILE A 175 7.20 11.76 0.26
C ILE A 175 7.21 12.52 -1.07
N CYS A 176 6.68 13.75 -1.14
CA CYS A 176 6.70 14.57 -2.35
C CYS A 176 8.14 14.86 -2.83
N ARG A 177 9.03 15.22 -1.93
CA ARG A 177 10.44 15.46 -2.25
C ARG A 177 11.16 14.20 -2.74
N ALA A 178 10.94 13.07 -2.09
CA ALA A 178 11.52 11.80 -2.50
C ALA A 178 11.02 11.36 -3.88
N LEU A 179 9.71 11.50 -4.14
CA LEU A 179 9.12 11.25 -5.46
C LEU A 179 9.76 12.15 -6.55
N ALA A 180 9.95 13.44 -6.26
CA ALA A 180 10.63 14.37 -7.17
C ALA A 180 12.09 13.94 -7.44
N THR A 181 12.80 13.51 -6.39
CA THR A 181 14.19 13.07 -6.51
C THR A 181 14.33 11.83 -7.39
N ILE A 182 13.49 10.81 -7.18
CA ILE A 182 13.55 9.57 -7.97
C ILE A 182 13.00 9.73 -9.39
N SER A 183 12.20 10.79 -9.66
CA SER A 183 11.73 11.16 -10.99
C SER A 183 12.81 11.88 -11.80
N ASN A 184 13.78 12.50 -11.14
CA ASN A 184 14.86 13.18 -11.83
C ASN A 184 15.72 12.18 -12.63
N PRO A 185 15.79 12.30 -13.99
CA PRO A 185 16.62 11.41 -14.82
C PRO A 185 18.12 11.59 -14.57
N ASP A 186 18.54 12.78 -14.12
CA ASP A 186 19.93 13.15 -13.89
C ASP A 186 20.40 12.97 -12.44
N ALA A 187 19.56 12.38 -11.58
CA ALA A 187 19.92 12.11 -10.19
C ALA A 187 21.09 11.13 -10.12
N ASP A 188 22.19 11.56 -9.53
CA ASP A 188 23.39 10.74 -9.36
C ASP A 188 23.25 9.77 -8.16
N MET A 189 24.20 8.84 -8.03
CA MET A 189 24.22 7.85 -6.97
C MET A 189 24.26 8.47 -5.57
N ASN A 190 24.96 9.57 -5.37
CA ASN A 190 25.08 10.19 -4.05
C ASN A 190 23.75 10.84 -3.63
N THR A 191 23.09 11.52 -4.56
CA THR A 191 21.75 12.09 -4.37
C THR A 191 20.75 11.00 -4.04
N LEU A 192 20.76 9.88 -4.80
CA LEU A 192 19.86 8.76 -4.57
C LEU A 192 20.15 8.02 -3.25
N LEU A 193 21.41 7.84 -2.89
CA LEU A 193 21.77 7.26 -1.60
C LEU A 193 21.29 8.16 -0.45
N GLY A 194 21.44 9.48 -0.60
CA GLY A 194 20.91 10.44 0.36
C GLY A 194 19.43 10.28 0.62
N VAL A 195 18.62 10.22 -0.44
CA VAL A 195 17.15 10.04 -0.29
C VAL A 195 16.77 8.66 0.26
N VAL A 196 17.53 7.59 -0.03
CA VAL A 196 17.33 6.28 0.58
C VAL A 196 17.51 6.34 2.10
N LEU A 197 18.59 6.97 2.57
CA LEU A 197 18.84 7.14 4.01
C LEU A 197 17.77 7.99 4.70
N GLU A 198 17.32 9.06 4.05
CA GLU A 198 16.23 9.88 4.56
C GLU A 198 14.89 9.10 4.56
N THR A 199 14.64 8.26 3.57
CA THR A 199 13.47 7.36 3.56
C THR A 199 13.48 6.45 4.79
N GLY A 200 14.65 5.94 5.19
CA GLY A 200 14.79 5.20 6.44
C GLY A 200 14.45 6.04 7.67
N LYS A 201 14.91 7.29 7.73
CA LYS A 201 14.62 8.22 8.83
C LYS A 201 13.11 8.50 8.95
N TYR A 202 12.48 8.93 7.86
CA TYR A 202 11.04 9.19 7.85
C TYR A 202 10.20 7.92 8.00
N GLY A 203 10.77 6.76 7.64
CA GLY A 203 10.21 5.45 7.98
C GLY A 203 10.07 5.24 9.49
N VAL A 204 11.08 5.64 10.27
CA VAL A 204 10.99 5.65 11.75
C VAL A 204 9.93 6.63 12.25
N ASP A 205 9.86 7.82 11.65
CA ASP A 205 8.90 8.86 12.06
C ASP A 205 7.45 8.39 11.82
N VAL A 206 7.15 7.74 10.68
CA VAL A 206 5.81 7.21 10.41
C VAL A 206 5.46 6.00 11.27
N MET A 207 6.41 5.14 11.60
CA MET A 207 6.19 4.06 12.57
C MET A 207 5.88 4.60 13.95
N ALA A 208 6.58 5.66 14.40
CA ALA A 208 6.29 6.33 15.66
C ALA A 208 4.90 7.00 15.64
N LEU A 209 4.49 7.57 14.50
CA LEU A 209 3.14 8.13 14.33
C LEU A 209 2.06 7.05 14.49
N LEU A 210 2.24 5.89 13.83
CA LEU A 210 1.30 4.77 13.94
C LEU A 210 1.30 4.17 15.36
N ASP A 211 2.47 4.01 15.98
CA ASP A 211 2.54 3.54 17.38
C ASP A 211 1.79 4.48 18.33
N LYS A 212 1.97 5.79 18.16
CA LYS A 212 1.21 6.81 18.91
C LYS A 212 -0.29 6.64 18.69
N ALA A 213 -0.74 6.54 17.45
CA ALA A 213 -2.15 6.38 17.09
C ALA A 213 -2.76 5.13 17.73
N ASN A 214 -2.09 3.99 17.57
CA ASN A 214 -2.54 2.71 18.11
C ASN A 214 -2.55 2.69 19.64
N THR A 215 -1.50 3.21 20.30
CA THR A 215 -1.39 3.19 21.77
C THR A 215 -2.34 4.17 22.42
N GLN A 216 -2.65 5.29 21.79
CA GLN A 216 -3.67 6.23 22.25
C GLN A 216 -5.08 5.64 22.13
N ALA A 217 -5.38 4.97 21.00
CA ALA A 217 -6.70 4.37 20.77
C ALA A 217 -6.92 3.09 21.58
N TYR A 218 -5.92 2.22 21.64
CA TYR A 218 -6.10 0.83 22.13
C TYR A 218 -5.31 0.50 23.40
N GLY A 219 -4.51 1.42 23.92
CA GLY A 219 -3.62 1.24 25.06
C GLY A 219 -2.29 0.61 24.68
N ASN A 220 -1.35 0.57 25.62
CA ASN A 220 -0.04 -0.03 25.36
C ASN A 220 -0.15 -1.56 25.21
N PRO A 221 0.56 -2.16 24.24
CA PRO A 221 0.62 -3.61 24.08
C PRO A 221 1.03 -4.35 25.36
N GLU A 222 0.37 -5.45 25.64
CA GLU A 222 0.60 -6.28 26.81
C GLU A 222 1.05 -7.69 26.44
N LEU A 223 1.91 -8.30 27.26
CA LEU A 223 2.25 -9.70 27.09
C LEU A 223 0.96 -10.56 27.17
N THR A 224 0.65 -11.26 26.10
CA THR A 224 -0.63 -11.95 25.93
C THR A 224 -0.43 -13.37 25.43
N ARG A 225 -1.16 -14.32 26.01
CA ARG A 225 -1.33 -15.66 25.45
C ARG A 225 -2.51 -15.63 24.48
N VAL A 226 -2.25 -15.92 23.21
CA VAL A 226 -3.26 -15.99 22.16
C VAL A 226 -3.68 -17.44 21.96
N ASN A 227 -5.00 -17.70 21.98
CA ASN A 227 -5.54 -19.01 21.66
C ASN A 227 -5.37 -19.29 20.16
N ILE A 228 -4.96 -20.50 19.80
CA ILE A 228 -4.82 -20.97 18.42
C ILE A 228 -5.81 -22.07 18.04
N GLY A 229 -6.73 -22.39 18.96
CA GLY A 229 -7.84 -23.33 18.71
C GLY A 229 -9.11 -22.60 18.35
N THR A 230 -10.11 -23.35 17.86
CA THR A 230 -11.44 -22.84 17.54
C THR A 230 -12.46 -23.17 18.64
N GLY A 231 -13.45 -22.31 18.81
CA GLY A 231 -14.63 -22.53 19.65
C GLY A 231 -15.73 -23.32 18.94
N SER A 232 -16.92 -23.31 19.54
CA SER A 232 -18.11 -24.00 19.00
C SER A 232 -19.13 -23.04 18.38
N ASN A 233 -18.94 -21.73 18.52
CA ASN A 233 -19.85 -20.74 17.96
C ASN A 233 -19.54 -20.53 16.45
N PRO A 234 -20.51 -20.00 15.68
CA PRO A 234 -20.22 -19.49 14.36
C PRO A 234 -19.07 -18.48 14.41
N GLY A 235 -18.17 -18.50 13.43
CA GLY A 235 -16.97 -17.68 13.45
C GLY A 235 -16.79 -16.83 12.19
N ILE A 236 -16.17 -15.67 12.35
CA ILE A 236 -15.64 -14.81 11.28
C ILE A 236 -14.13 -14.77 11.40
N LEU A 237 -13.44 -14.97 10.27
CA LEU A 237 -12.00 -14.82 10.15
C LEU A 237 -11.69 -13.46 9.54
N ILE A 238 -10.82 -12.66 10.17
CA ILE A 238 -10.38 -11.36 9.64
C ILE A 238 -8.87 -11.37 9.38
N SER A 239 -8.48 -10.94 8.19
CA SER A 239 -7.08 -10.80 7.76
C SER A 239 -6.81 -9.40 7.22
N GLY A 240 -5.70 -8.81 7.61
CA GLY A 240 -5.25 -7.47 7.25
C GLY A 240 -4.28 -6.92 8.29
N HIS A 241 -4.13 -5.59 8.35
CA HIS A 241 -3.18 -4.92 9.25
C HIS A 241 -3.84 -3.84 10.13
N ASP A 242 -4.93 -3.22 9.64
CA ASP A 242 -5.52 -2.06 10.30
C ASP A 242 -6.32 -2.47 11.54
N LEU A 243 -5.90 -1.96 12.71
CA LEU A 243 -6.59 -2.23 13.98
C LEU A 243 -7.97 -1.57 14.05
N LYS A 244 -8.22 -0.53 13.25
CA LYS A 244 -9.54 0.09 13.16
C LYS A 244 -10.55 -0.83 12.48
N ASP A 245 -10.12 -1.57 11.46
CA ASP A 245 -10.97 -2.53 10.77
C ASP A 245 -11.47 -3.64 11.71
N ILE A 246 -10.57 -4.22 12.50
CA ILE A 246 -10.98 -5.26 13.47
C ILE A 246 -11.81 -4.68 14.62
N GLU A 247 -11.53 -3.46 15.09
CA GLU A 247 -12.38 -2.79 16.08
C GLU A 247 -13.81 -2.66 15.56
N ASP A 248 -13.99 -2.19 14.32
CA ASP A 248 -15.31 -2.02 13.71
C ASP A 248 -16.06 -3.36 13.56
N LEU A 249 -15.34 -4.44 13.21
CA LEU A 249 -15.91 -5.78 13.17
C LEU A 249 -16.33 -6.24 14.57
N LEU A 250 -15.49 -6.03 15.59
CA LEU A 250 -15.79 -6.42 16.97
C LEU A 250 -16.99 -5.67 17.52
N ILE A 251 -17.11 -4.37 17.25
CA ILE A 251 -18.28 -3.56 17.63
C ILE A 251 -19.56 -4.12 16.97
N GLN A 252 -19.52 -4.44 15.68
CA GLN A 252 -20.68 -4.93 14.92
C GLN A 252 -21.11 -6.32 15.35
N THR A 253 -20.21 -7.15 15.86
CA THR A 253 -20.47 -8.54 16.23
C THR A 253 -20.69 -8.74 17.73
N GLU A 254 -20.55 -7.70 18.55
CA GLU A 254 -20.75 -7.80 20.00
C GLU A 254 -22.17 -8.26 20.36
N GLY A 255 -22.28 -9.26 21.20
CA GLY A 255 -23.55 -9.81 21.64
C GLY A 255 -24.34 -10.67 20.64
N THR A 256 -23.79 -10.90 19.45
CA THR A 256 -24.45 -11.70 18.38
C THR A 256 -24.25 -13.21 18.52
N GLY A 257 -23.34 -13.66 19.40
CA GLY A 257 -22.96 -15.06 19.54
C GLY A 257 -21.99 -15.55 18.45
N ILE A 258 -21.37 -14.63 17.71
CA ILE A 258 -20.36 -14.91 16.67
C ILE A 258 -18.98 -14.73 17.28
N ASP A 259 -18.08 -15.70 17.08
CA ASP A 259 -16.67 -15.61 17.43
C ASP A 259 -15.86 -14.93 16.32
N VAL A 260 -14.89 -14.11 16.68
CA VAL A 260 -13.96 -13.48 15.73
C VAL A 260 -12.56 -14.07 15.91
N TYR A 261 -11.95 -14.43 14.80
CA TYR A 261 -10.57 -14.95 14.72
C TYR A 261 -9.74 -14.06 13.84
N THR A 262 -8.50 -13.81 14.25
CA THR A 262 -7.52 -13.11 13.39
C THR A 262 -6.74 -14.10 12.55
N HIS A 263 -6.18 -13.60 11.43
CA HIS A 263 -5.27 -14.33 10.56
C HIS A 263 -4.08 -13.44 10.19
N GLY A 264 -2.90 -14.06 10.07
CA GLY A 264 -1.70 -13.38 9.59
C GLY A 264 -1.33 -12.15 10.41
N GLU A 265 -1.21 -11.02 9.75
CA GLU A 265 -0.74 -9.75 10.34
C GLU A 265 -1.80 -9.06 11.23
N MET A 266 -3.01 -9.61 11.36
CA MET A 266 -4.00 -9.11 12.32
C MET A 266 -3.78 -9.65 13.75
N LEU A 267 -2.84 -10.59 13.95
CA LEU A 267 -2.44 -11.11 15.24
C LEU A 267 -2.18 -10.03 16.32
N PRO A 268 -1.55 -8.88 16.02
CA PRO A 268 -1.33 -7.79 16.96
C PRO A 268 -2.57 -7.31 17.72
N ALA A 269 -3.77 -7.43 17.15
CA ALA A 269 -5.01 -7.04 17.83
C ALA A 269 -5.19 -7.68 19.21
N HIS A 270 -4.65 -8.90 19.39
CA HIS A 270 -4.81 -9.64 20.65
C HIS A 270 -4.07 -9.07 21.85
N TYR A 271 -3.07 -8.20 21.67
CA TYR A 271 -2.30 -7.69 22.80
C TYR A 271 -2.58 -6.23 23.13
N TYR A 272 -3.53 -5.58 22.45
CA TYR A 272 -3.99 -4.24 22.80
C TYR A 272 -5.16 -4.31 23.81
N PRO A 273 -5.06 -3.62 24.97
CA PRO A 273 -6.05 -3.72 26.05
C PRO A 273 -7.50 -3.45 25.63
N GLN A 274 -7.71 -2.42 24.78
CA GLN A 274 -9.05 -2.03 24.35
C GLN A 274 -9.69 -3.02 23.36
N LEU A 275 -8.88 -3.81 22.65
CA LEU A 275 -9.38 -4.89 21.79
C LEU A 275 -9.59 -6.19 22.57
N LYS A 276 -8.72 -6.50 23.55
CA LYS A 276 -8.85 -7.66 24.44
C LYS A 276 -10.13 -7.67 25.28
N LYS A 277 -10.78 -6.53 25.48
CA LYS A 277 -12.05 -6.45 26.23
C LYS A 277 -13.19 -7.21 25.54
N TYR A 278 -13.14 -7.35 24.21
CA TYR A 278 -14.14 -8.08 23.44
C TYR A 278 -13.96 -9.59 23.63
N LYS A 279 -14.87 -10.22 24.39
CA LYS A 279 -14.76 -11.63 24.76
C LYS A 279 -14.91 -12.59 23.59
N HIS A 280 -15.55 -12.14 22.51
CA HIS A 280 -15.71 -12.88 21.27
C HIS A 280 -14.55 -12.74 20.29
N LEU A 281 -13.49 -11.98 20.62
CA LEU A 281 -12.18 -12.08 19.97
C LEU A 281 -11.44 -13.30 20.55
N VAL A 282 -11.68 -14.47 19.95
CA VAL A 282 -11.38 -15.77 20.59
C VAL A 282 -9.93 -16.21 20.40
N GLY A 283 -9.36 -15.96 19.24
CA GLY A 283 -8.00 -16.42 18.95
C GLY A 283 -7.50 -16.08 17.55
N ASN A 284 -6.31 -16.58 17.25
CA ASN A 284 -5.71 -16.48 15.93
C ASN A 284 -5.82 -17.83 15.21
N TYR A 285 -6.33 -17.81 13.99
CA TYR A 285 -6.48 -18.98 13.13
C TYR A 285 -5.49 -18.89 11.96
N GLY A 286 -4.63 -19.88 11.85
CA GLY A 286 -3.71 -19.97 10.73
C GLY A 286 -2.39 -19.22 10.92
N ASN A 287 -1.71 -18.98 9.83
CA ASN A 287 -0.32 -18.56 9.77
C ASN A 287 -0.16 -17.34 8.85
N ALA A 288 0.84 -17.36 7.96
CA ALA A 288 1.17 -16.26 7.06
C ALA A 288 0.37 -16.33 5.74
N TRP A 289 0.41 -15.22 4.96
CA TRP A 289 -0.39 -15.04 3.75
C TRP A 289 -0.26 -16.16 2.70
N TRP A 290 0.89 -16.79 2.58
CA TRP A 290 1.09 -17.90 1.61
C TRP A 290 0.36 -19.19 2.01
N LYS A 291 -0.17 -19.26 3.23
CA LYS A 291 -1.01 -20.36 3.72
C LYS A 291 -2.51 -20.09 3.54
N GLN A 292 -2.91 -18.93 3.10
CA GLN A 292 -4.32 -18.52 3.01
C GLN A 292 -5.19 -19.53 2.26
N LYS A 293 -4.71 -20.11 1.15
CA LYS A 293 -5.49 -21.07 0.38
C LYS A 293 -5.94 -22.27 1.20
N GLU A 294 -5.02 -22.88 1.91
CA GLU A 294 -5.26 -24.09 2.71
C GLU A 294 -6.08 -23.76 3.96
N GLU A 295 -5.74 -22.65 4.60
CA GLU A 295 -6.32 -22.25 5.89
C GLU A 295 -7.74 -21.71 5.71
N PHE A 296 -8.01 -20.94 4.66
CA PHE A 296 -9.35 -20.44 4.39
C PHE A 296 -10.30 -21.51 3.88
N GLU A 297 -9.80 -22.52 3.14
CA GLU A 297 -10.58 -23.71 2.79
C GLU A 297 -10.98 -24.52 4.02
N SER A 298 -10.17 -24.54 5.07
CA SER A 298 -10.43 -25.26 6.30
C SER A 298 -11.25 -24.50 7.34
N PHE A 299 -11.36 -23.16 7.20
CA PHE A 299 -12.17 -22.35 8.10
C PHE A 299 -13.65 -22.43 7.72
N ASN A 300 -14.48 -22.87 8.68
CA ASN A 300 -15.92 -23.04 8.45
C ASN A 300 -16.70 -21.76 8.80
N GLY A 301 -16.49 -20.68 8.05
CA GLY A 301 -17.14 -19.40 8.23
C GLY A 301 -16.70 -18.36 7.20
N PRO A 302 -17.31 -17.18 7.22
CA PRO A 302 -16.91 -16.10 6.34
C PRO A 302 -15.52 -15.57 6.66
N VAL A 303 -14.80 -15.13 5.59
CA VAL A 303 -13.47 -14.51 5.67
C VAL A 303 -13.58 -13.06 5.23
N VAL A 304 -13.12 -12.14 6.09
CA VAL A 304 -13.06 -10.71 5.82
C VAL A 304 -11.61 -10.33 5.52
N PHE A 305 -11.37 -9.78 4.34
CA PHE A 305 -10.12 -9.13 4.00
C PHE A 305 -10.26 -7.63 4.15
N THR A 306 -9.31 -6.99 4.78
CA THR A 306 -9.31 -5.53 4.93
C THR A 306 -8.17 -4.86 4.17
N THR A 307 -6.97 -5.38 4.31
CA THR A 307 -5.77 -4.89 3.62
C THR A 307 -4.93 -6.04 3.08
N ASN A 308 -3.71 -5.77 2.62
CA ASN A 308 -2.75 -6.81 2.28
C ASN A 308 -2.42 -7.66 3.55
N CYS A 309 -1.92 -8.86 3.45
CA CYS A 309 -1.56 -9.58 2.21
C CYS A 309 -2.75 -10.37 1.69
N ILE A 310 -3.12 -10.16 0.44
CA ILE A 310 -4.23 -10.90 -0.18
C ILE A 310 -3.65 -11.90 -1.19
N VAL A 311 -4.11 -13.15 -1.12
CA VAL A 311 -3.98 -14.12 -2.21
C VAL A 311 -5.34 -14.24 -2.88
N PRO A 312 -5.50 -13.81 -4.15
CA PRO A 312 -6.79 -13.88 -4.81
C PRO A 312 -7.35 -15.30 -4.79
N PRO A 313 -8.61 -15.50 -4.32
CA PRO A 313 -9.22 -16.81 -4.32
C PRO A 313 -9.31 -17.39 -5.73
N SER A 314 -9.02 -18.69 -5.89
CA SER A 314 -9.25 -19.33 -7.18
C SER A 314 -10.74 -19.35 -7.49
N PRO A 315 -11.15 -19.40 -8.80
CA PRO A 315 -12.56 -19.52 -9.16
C PRO A 315 -13.25 -20.76 -8.56
N SER A 316 -12.47 -21.78 -8.20
CA SER A 316 -12.97 -23.03 -7.61
C SER A 316 -12.82 -23.08 -6.07
N ALA A 317 -12.39 -22.00 -5.42
CA ALA A 317 -12.22 -21.97 -3.97
C ALA A 317 -13.58 -22.07 -3.26
N GLY A 318 -13.70 -23.04 -2.34
CA GLY A 318 -14.95 -23.30 -1.60
C GLY A 318 -15.38 -22.12 -0.73
N TYR A 319 -14.43 -21.37 -0.19
CA TYR A 319 -14.67 -20.18 0.64
C TYR A 319 -15.07 -18.92 -0.15
N ARG A 320 -15.23 -19.02 -1.47
CA ARG A 320 -15.62 -17.88 -2.33
C ARG A 320 -17.12 -17.66 -2.39
N ASN A 321 -17.93 -18.62 -1.99
CA ASN A 321 -19.39 -18.62 -2.13
C ASN A 321 -20.10 -18.23 -0.85
#